data_03f29cff6bbbc17e7ad08aac4f956582
#
_entry.id   03f29cff6bbbc17e7ad08aac4f956582
#
_cell.length_a   1.000
_cell.length_b   1.000
_cell.length_c   1.000
_cell.angle_alpha   90.00
_cell.angle_beta   90.00
_cell.angle_gamma   90.00
#
_symmetry.space_group_name_H-M   'P 1'
#
loop_
_entity.id
_entity.type
_entity.pdbx_description
1 polymer ?
#
loop_
_entity_poly.entity_id
_entity_poly.type
_entity_poly.pdbx_seq_one_letter_code
_entity_poly.pdbx_strand_id
1 'polypeptide(L)'
;NGTSLFTSSGAAARKFQHEIKVGQVGINIPIPVPLPFFSFTGWRKSFYGDQHAYGKQAVRFYTETKTITARWFEDDIPDDAAPNATINL
;
A
#
# COMPACT_ATOMS: atom_id res chain seq x y z
N ASN A 1 -14.28 -0.28 -11.29
CA ASN A 1 -12.97 -0.59 -10.75
C ASN A 1 -11.84 -0.36 -11.75
N GLY A 2 -12.01 -0.80 -12.96
CA GLY A 2 -11.02 -0.69 -14.01
C GLY A 2 -11.63 -0.31 -15.36
N THR A 3 -10.76 0.11 -16.27
CA THR A 3 -11.14 0.46 -17.64
C THR A 3 -9.98 0.18 -18.60
N SER A 4 -10.31 0.06 -19.86
CA SER A 4 -9.31 -0.09 -20.92
C SER A 4 -9.61 0.84 -22.08
N LEU A 5 -8.56 1.39 -22.65
CA LEU A 5 -8.61 2.22 -23.85
C LEU A 5 -7.71 1.61 -24.93
N PHE A 6 -8.25 1.49 -26.12
CA PHE A 6 -7.51 1.04 -27.30
C PHE A 6 -7.31 2.23 -28.24
N THR A 7 -6.07 2.60 -28.47
CA THR A 7 -5.74 3.76 -29.31
C THR A 7 -4.30 3.65 -29.83
N SER A 8 -4.06 4.24 -30.99
CA SER A 8 -2.71 4.46 -31.52
C SER A 8 -2.17 5.84 -31.14
N SER A 9 -2.98 6.69 -30.51
CA SER A 9 -2.59 8.05 -30.12
C SER A 9 -2.08 8.10 -28.69
N GLY A 10 -0.79 8.39 -28.51
CA GLY A 10 -0.22 8.60 -27.18
C GLY A 10 -0.81 9.80 -26.45
N ALA A 11 -1.22 10.85 -27.18
CA ALA A 11 -1.88 11.99 -26.57
C ALA A 11 -3.24 11.64 -26.02
N ALA A 12 -4.04 10.86 -26.75
CA ALA A 12 -5.33 10.38 -26.28
C ALA A 12 -5.19 9.47 -25.06
N ALA A 13 -4.21 8.59 -25.06
CA ALA A 13 -3.93 7.72 -23.94
C ALA A 13 -3.56 8.51 -22.68
N ARG A 14 -2.67 9.49 -22.80
CA ARG A 14 -2.26 10.33 -21.67
C ARG A 14 -3.43 11.13 -21.09
N LYS A 15 -4.26 11.70 -21.94
CA LYS A 15 -5.44 12.44 -21.50
C LYS A 15 -6.43 11.52 -20.77
N PHE A 16 -6.71 10.37 -21.35
CA PHE A 16 -7.64 9.40 -20.77
C PHE A 16 -7.18 8.92 -19.40
N GLN A 17 -5.93 8.45 -19.27
CA GLN A 17 -5.42 7.93 -18.00
C GLN A 17 -5.36 8.99 -16.89
N HIS A 18 -5.21 10.26 -17.27
CA HIS A 18 -5.19 11.36 -16.31
C HIS A 18 -6.60 11.74 -15.81
N GLU A 19 -7.58 11.74 -16.70
CA GLU A 19 -8.92 12.24 -16.40
C GLU A 19 -9.87 11.19 -15.84
N ILE A 20 -9.68 9.91 -16.17
CA ILE A 20 -10.61 8.86 -15.75
C ILE A 20 -10.52 8.57 -14.24
N LYS A 21 -11.68 8.44 -13.59
CA LYS A 21 -11.80 8.27 -12.14
C LYS A 21 -11.94 6.80 -11.76
N VAL A 22 -10.94 5.99 -12.08
CA VAL A 22 -10.88 4.56 -11.73
C VAL A 22 -9.49 4.20 -11.24
N GLY A 23 -9.38 3.12 -10.48
CA GLY A 23 -8.12 2.70 -9.86
C GLY A 23 -7.21 1.88 -10.77
N GLN A 24 -7.74 1.33 -11.85
CA GLN A 24 -6.96 0.54 -12.80
C GLN A 24 -7.25 1.00 -14.22
N VAL A 25 -6.20 1.29 -14.96
CA VAL A 25 -6.30 1.75 -16.35
C VAL A 25 -5.41 0.90 -17.23
N GLY A 26 -5.99 0.29 -18.24
CA GLY A 26 -5.29 -0.44 -19.28
C GLY A 26 -5.21 0.38 -20.56
N ILE A 27 -4.04 0.46 -21.17
CA ILE A 27 -3.85 1.05 -22.49
C ILE A 27 -3.44 -0.06 -23.45
N ASN A 28 -4.29 -0.31 -24.43
CA ASN A 28 -4.11 -1.36 -25.43
C ASN A 28 -4.03 -2.79 -24.84
N ILE A 29 -4.60 -2.98 -23.66
CA ILE A 29 -4.80 -4.28 -23.05
C ILE A 29 -6.25 -4.42 -22.58
N PRO A 30 -6.86 -5.60 -22.74
CA PRO A 30 -8.29 -5.76 -22.45
C PRO A 30 -8.60 -5.83 -20.94
N ILE A 31 -7.68 -6.34 -20.14
CA ILE A 31 -7.87 -6.56 -18.70
C ILE A 31 -6.72 -5.89 -17.96
N PRO A 32 -6.97 -4.78 -17.23
CA PRO A 32 -5.90 -3.99 -16.60
C PRO A 32 -5.47 -4.55 -15.23
N VAL A 33 -5.38 -5.85 -15.08
CA VAL A 33 -4.93 -6.47 -13.82
C VAL A 33 -3.41 -6.40 -13.72
N PRO A 34 -2.87 -5.87 -12.62
CA PRO A 34 -1.42 -5.72 -12.48
C PRO A 34 -0.75 -7.04 -12.14
N LEU A 35 0.56 -7.08 -12.38
CA LEU A 35 1.41 -8.15 -11.85
C LEU A 35 1.46 -8.06 -10.31
N PRO A 36 1.73 -9.19 -9.61
CA PRO A 36 1.60 -9.25 -8.14
C PRO A 36 2.48 -8.31 -7.33
N PHE A 37 3.54 -7.78 -7.91
CA PHE A 37 4.41 -6.82 -7.23
C PHE A 37 3.97 -5.36 -7.38
N PHE A 38 2.90 -5.10 -8.14
CA PHE A 38 2.22 -3.80 -8.18
C PHE A 38 0.92 -3.87 -7.39
N SER A 39 0.45 -2.72 -6.90
CA SER A 39 -0.80 -2.64 -6.16
C SER A 39 -2.00 -2.99 -7.04
N PHE A 40 -2.87 -3.85 -6.52
CA PHE A 40 -4.17 -4.13 -7.11
C PHE A 40 -5.15 -3.08 -6.62
N THR A 41 -5.30 -2.00 -7.38
CA THR A 41 -5.97 -0.79 -6.93
C THR A 41 -7.44 -0.74 -7.27
N GLY A 42 -8.19 0.03 -6.50
CA GLY A 42 -9.57 0.39 -6.74
C GLY A 42 -9.84 1.78 -6.18
N TRP A 43 -10.80 2.48 -6.75
CA TRP A 43 -11.20 3.81 -6.31
C TRP A 43 -12.67 3.83 -5.90
N ARG A 44 -13.02 4.82 -5.12
CA ARG A 44 -14.40 5.07 -4.71
C ARG A 44 -15.02 3.82 -4.03
N LYS A 45 -16.20 3.42 -4.48
CA LYS A 45 -16.93 2.28 -3.89
C LYS A 45 -16.53 0.91 -4.44
N SER A 46 -15.54 0.85 -5.34
CA SER A 46 -15.06 -0.42 -5.89
C SER A 46 -14.08 -1.14 -4.97
N PHE A 47 -13.73 -0.54 -3.83
CA PHE A 47 -12.79 -1.11 -2.88
C PHE A 47 -13.16 -0.72 -1.44
N TYR A 48 -12.98 -1.64 -0.49
CA TYR A 48 -13.14 -1.38 0.93
C TYR A 48 -11.78 -1.15 1.60
N GLY A 49 -11.71 -0.12 2.44
CA GLY A 49 -10.49 0.22 3.18
C GLY A 49 -9.48 0.98 2.32
N ASP A 50 -8.29 1.19 2.89
CA ASP A 50 -7.25 2.04 2.30
C ASP A 50 -6.08 1.25 1.72
N GLN A 51 -5.90 0.02 2.14
CA GLN A 51 -4.77 -0.82 1.74
C GLN A 51 -5.20 -1.88 0.75
N HIS A 52 -4.34 -2.17 -0.21
CA HIS A 52 -4.58 -3.14 -1.26
C HIS A 52 -3.68 -4.37 -1.07
N ALA A 53 -4.12 -5.53 -1.59
CA ALA A 53 -3.52 -6.82 -1.27
C ALA A 53 -2.19 -7.11 -1.98
N TYR A 54 -1.84 -6.35 -3.01
CA TYR A 54 -0.68 -6.60 -3.86
C TYR A 54 0.41 -5.55 -3.68
N GLY A 55 1.64 -5.92 -4.05
CA GLY A 55 2.80 -5.02 -4.01
C GLY A 55 3.22 -4.67 -2.59
N LYS A 56 3.82 -3.52 -2.41
CA LYS A 56 4.29 -3.05 -1.09
C LYS A 56 3.17 -2.86 -0.08
N GLN A 57 1.98 -2.55 -0.54
CA GLN A 57 0.82 -2.41 0.34
C GLN A 57 0.38 -3.72 0.96
N ALA A 58 0.72 -4.87 0.37
CA ALA A 58 0.36 -6.17 0.90
C ALA A 58 0.86 -6.40 2.32
N VAL A 59 2.02 -5.87 2.65
CA VAL A 59 2.57 -5.95 4.02
C VAL A 59 1.60 -5.31 5.02
N ARG A 60 1.11 -4.13 4.74
CA ARG A 60 0.15 -3.44 5.61
C ARG A 60 -1.25 -4.07 5.55
N PHE A 61 -1.63 -4.57 4.38
CA PHE A 61 -2.92 -5.21 4.19
C PHE A 61 -3.08 -6.46 5.07
N TYR A 62 -2.03 -7.27 5.18
CA TYR A 62 -2.07 -8.53 5.93
C TYR A 62 -1.56 -8.43 7.37
N THR A 63 -1.18 -7.25 7.82
CA THR A 63 -0.62 -7.05 9.16
C THR A 63 -1.37 -5.97 9.92
N GLU A 64 -1.22 -5.98 11.22
CA GLU A 64 -1.71 -4.94 12.11
C GLU A 64 -0.53 -4.25 12.80
N THR A 65 -0.68 -2.96 13.04
CA THR A 65 0.33 -2.19 13.75
C THR A 65 0.02 -2.18 15.24
N LYS A 66 1.03 -2.54 16.04
CA LYS A 66 0.95 -2.46 17.50
C LYS A 66 1.95 -1.41 17.99
N THR A 67 1.46 -0.46 18.74
CA THR A 67 2.33 0.54 19.39
C THR A 67 2.53 0.12 20.83
N ILE A 68 3.80 0.04 21.26
CA ILE A 68 4.17 -0.32 22.61
C ILE A 68 4.99 0.84 23.18
N THR A 69 4.52 1.37 24.32
CA THR A 69 5.27 2.36 25.09
C THR A 69 5.55 1.74 26.44
N ALA A 70 6.83 1.63 26.81
CA ALA A 70 7.22 0.96 28.03
C ALA A 70 8.21 1.84 28.81
N ARG A 71 8.12 1.75 30.12
CA ARG A 71 9.05 2.38 31.05
C ARG A 71 9.39 1.37 32.14
N TRP A 72 10.67 1.15 32.34
CA TRP A 72 11.16 0.24 33.37
C TRP A 72 11.81 1.06 34.49
N PHE A 73 11.44 0.75 35.72
CA PHE A 73 12.06 1.36 36.88
C PHE A 73 13.23 0.49 37.33
N GLU A 74 14.24 1.09 37.98
CA GLU A 74 15.44 0.37 38.42
C GLU A 74 15.12 -0.85 39.30
N ASP A 75 14.11 -0.73 40.16
CA ASP A 75 13.70 -1.81 41.06
C ASP A 75 13.14 -3.04 40.34
N ASP A 76 12.72 -2.85 39.07
CA ASP A 76 12.15 -3.89 38.23
C ASP A 76 13.19 -4.54 37.29
N ILE A 77 14.45 -4.04 37.32
CA ILE A 77 15.53 -4.51 36.45
C ILE A 77 16.37 -5.52 37.25
N PRO A 78 16.55 -6.76 36.73
CA PRO A 78 17.48 -7.71 37.37
C PRO A 78 18.88 -7.14 37.51
N ASP A 79 19.56 -7.43 38.63
CA ASP A 79 20.89 -6.92 38.94
C ASP A 79 21.94 -7.25 37.87
N ASP A 80 21.73 -8.30 37.11
CA ASP A 80 22.62 -8.74 36.03
C ASP A 80 22.28 -8.12 34.66
N ALA A 81 21.21 -7.34 34.58
CA ALA A 81 20.83 -6.64 33.35
C ALA A 81 21.49 -5.27 33.28
N ALA A 82 22.35 -5.06 32.28
CA ALA A 82 22.92 -3.76 32.02
C ALA A 82 21.81 -2.80 31.52
N PRO A 83 21.65 -1.61 32.11
CA PRO A 83 20.69 -0.64 31.62
C PRO A 83 21.15 -0.13 30.24
N ASN A 84 20.46 -0.55 29.20
CA ASN A 84 20.66 -0.05 27.84
C ASN A 84 19.57 0.94 27.51
N ALA A 85 19.91 2.22 27.55
CA ALA A 85 19.07 3.26 27.00
C ALA A 85 19.44 3.45 25.52
N THR A 86 18.95 2.59 24.65
CA THR A 86 19.11 2.75 23.21
C THR A 86 17.78 3.22 22.63
N ILE A 87 17.79 4.42 22.07
CA ILE A 87 16.66 4.94 21.33
C ILE A 87 16.98 4.81 19.85
N ASN A 88 16.27 3.93 19.17
CA ASN A 88 16.33 3.78 17.72
C ASN A 88 15.12 4.50 17.13
N LEU A 89 15.38 5.62 16.50
CA LEU A 89 14.37 6.41 15.79
C LEU A 89 14.38 6.10 14.30
#